data_c8cbeeff32cd5bc8704d4981a63bb49f
#
_entry.id   c8cbeeff32cd5bc8704d4981a63bb49f
#
_cell.length_a   1.000
_cell.length_b   1.000
_cell.length_c   1.000
_cell.angle_alpha   90.00
_cell.angle_beta   90.00
_cell.angle_gamma   90.00
#
_symmetry.space_group_name_H-M   'P 1'
#
loop_
_entity.id
_entity.type
_entity.pdbx_description
1 polymer ?
#
loop_
_entity_poly.entity_id
_entity_poly.type
_entity_poly.pdbx_seq_one_letter_code
_entity_poly.pdbx_strand_id
1 'polypeptide(L)'
;DETKACLMEGKLPQVFKYTGSGIWKTDPMKCAGASILPDVGFRLDAHAKGVYCKALDMYLLTMQTNAEARLILFASKDCEHFDQYIILDTAEEGKEMQPYSFFISTDGDCTDDMREVGKEFYLYFPHKGCGIDGKGYPYDEQYRRKITIV
;
A
#
# COMPACT_ATOMS: atom_id res chain seq x y z
N ASP A 1 2.23 3.72 24.54
CA ASP A 1 2.07 2.82 23.41
C ASP A 1 2.72 1.48 23.78
N GLU A 2 1.94 0.40 23.65
CA GLU A 2 2.30 -0.97 24.09
C GLU A 2 3.59 -1.47 23.42
N THR A 3 3.74 -1.23 22.13
CA THR A 3 4.95 -1.61 21.38
C THR A 3 6.20 -0.96 21.95
N LYS A 4 6.13 0.33 22.28
CA LYS A 4 7.24 1.06 22.89
C LYS A 4 7.57 0.50 24.28
N ALA A 5 6.55 0.21 25.10
CA ALA A 5 6.75 -0.39 26.41
C ALA A 5 7.42 -1.76 26.31
N CYS A 6 6.94 -2.64 25.41
CA CYS A 6 7.54 -3.96 25.18
C CYS A 6 9.02 -3.85 24.75
N LEU A 7 9.36 -2.95 23.85
CA LEU A 7 10.74 -2.76 23.39
C LEU A 7 11.66 -2.25 24.50
N MET A 8 11.18 -1.34 25.35
CA MET A 8 11.95 -0.84 26.52
C MET A 8 12.18 -1.91 27.58
N GLU A 9 11.29 -2.87 27.71
CA GLU A 9 11.43 -4.03 28.61
C GLU A 9 12.24 -5.19 27.99
N GLY A 10 12.71 -5.04 26.76
CA GLY A 10 13.41 -6.11 26.03
C GLY A 10 12.52 -7.28 25.61
N LYS A 11 11.20 -7.07 25.57
CA LYS A 11 10.22 -8.06 25.12
C LYS A 11 9.84 -7.80 23.66
N LEU A 12 9.47 -8.86 22.93
CA LEU A 12 8.87 -8.73 21.61
C LEU A 12 7.41 -8.26 21.76
N PRO A 13 6.96 -7.31 20.93
CA PRO A 13 5.55 -6.93 20.87
C PRO A 13 4.67 -8.14 20.53
N GLN A 14 3.48 -8.15 21.07
CA GLN A 14 2.51 -9.19 20.74
C GLN A 14 2.02 -9.01 19.30
N VAL A 15 2.00 -10.11 18.54
CA VAL A 15 1.49 -10.13 17.18
C VAL A 15 0.03 -10.56 17.20
N PHE A 16 -0.81 -9.81 16.50
CA PHE A 16 -2.22 -10.11 16.33
C PHE A 16 -2.49 -10.49 14.88
N LYS A 17 -3.42 -11.41 14.66
CA LYS A 17 -3.92 -11.78 13.34
C LYS A 17 -5.38 -11.37 13.23
N TYR A 18 -5.68 -10.60 12.21
CA TYR A 18 -7.05 -10.23 11.87
C TYR A 18 -7.86 -11.45 11.44
N THR A 19 -9.01 -11.63 12.04
CA THR A 19 -9.89 -12.78 11.78
C THR A 19 -11.28 -12.38 11.27
N GLY A 20 -11.45 -11.12 10.90
CA GLY A 20 -12.69 -10.53 10.40
C GLY A 20 -13.50 -9.79 11.47
N SER A 21 -14.35 -8.88 11.03
CA SER A 21 -15.30 -8.14 11.89
C SER A 21 -14.67 -7.45 13.10
N GLY A 22 -13.50 -6.83 12.92
CA GLY A 22 -12.79 -6.14 14.00
C GLY A 22 -12.15 -7.07 15.04
N ILE A 23 -12.07 -8.37 14.78
CA ILE A 23 -11.52 -9.34 15.74
C ILE A 23 -10.06 -9.65 15.42
N TRP A 24 -9.19 -9.32 16.37
CA TRP A 24 -7.76 -9.62 16.32
C TRP A 24 -7.41 -10.67 17.37
N LYS A 25 -6.71 -11.72 16.97
CA LYS A 25 -6.29 -12.82 17.86
C LYS A 25 -4.79 -12.87 18.04
N THR A 26 -4.37 -13.22 19.23
CA THR A 26 -2.96 -13.24 19.65
C THR A 26 -2.20 -14.48 19.22
N ASP A 27 -2.88 -15.53 18.79
CA ASP A 27 -2.23 -16.76 18.28
C ASP A 27 -2.41 -16.89 16.77
N PRO A 28 -1.54 -16.23 15.97
CA PRO A 28 -1.69 -16.19 14.52
C PRO A 28 -1.51 -17.57 13.86
N MET A 29 -0.89 -18.52 14.54
CA MET A 29 -0.65 -19.86 13.99
C MET A 29 -1.86 -20.79 14.11
N LYS A 30 -2.74 -20.51 15.08
CA LYS A 30 -3.90 -21.37 15.38
C LYS A 30 -5.24 -20.84 14.84
N CYS A 31 -5.25 -19.66 14.24
CA CYS A 31 -6.49 -19.10 13.69
C CYS A 31 -6.37 -18.84 12.19
N ALA A 32 -7.47 -19.03 11.47
CA ALA A 32 -7.58 -18.56 10.10
C ALA A 32 -7.55 -17.03 10.08
N GLY A 33 -6.84 -16.44 9.11
CA GLY A 33 -6.91 -15.01 8.85
C GLY A 33 -8.10 -14.67 7.98
N ALA A 34 -8.55 -13.42 8.04
CA ALA A 34 -9.48 -12.85 7.08
C ALA A 34 -8.78 -11.82 6.20
N SER A 35 -9.28 -11.62 4.98
CA SER A 35 -8.81 -10.54 4.13
C SER A 35 -9.40 -9.22 4.61
N ILE A 36 -8.59 -8.18 4.60
CA ILE A 36 -9.03 -6.79 4.79
C ILE A 36 -9.39 -6.12 3.46
N LEU A 37 -9.12 -6.80 2.34
CA LEU A 37 -9.36 -6.31 0.99
C LEU A 37 -10.58 -6.99 0.39
N PRO A 38 -11.36 -6.29 -0.45
CA PRO A 38 -12.46 -6.88 -1.20
C PRO A 38 -11.94 -7.87 -2.24
N ASP A 39 -12.83 -8.70 -2.75
CA ASP A 39 -12.56 -9.47 -3.96
C ASP A 39 -12.59 -8.52 -5.16
N VAL A 40 -11.44 -8.29 -5.74
CA VAL A 40 -11.29 -7.41 -6.93
C VAL A 40 -11.24 -8.20 -8.24
N GLY A 41 -11.43 -9.52 -8.19
CA GLY A 41 -11.41 -10.39 -9.36
C GLY A 41 -10.02 -10.66 -9.93
N PHE A 42 -8.93 -10.21 -9.27
CA PHE A 42 -7.55 -10.49 -9.66
C PHE A 42 -6.70 -10.84 -8.45
N ARG A 43 -5.60 -11.52 -8.72
CA ARG A 43 -4.62 -11.84 -7.68
C ARG A 43 -3.83 -10.58 -7.33
N LEU A 44 -3.95 -10.15 -6.09
CA LEU A 44 -3.12 -9.09 -5.52
C LEU A 44 -1.78 -9.67 -5.06
N ASP A 45 -0.71 -8.94 -5.36
CA ASP A 45 0.62 -9.30 -4.91
C ASP A 45 0.95 -8.63 -3.57
N ALA A 46 1.95 -9.18 -2.89
CA ALA A 46 2.47 -8.64 -1.65
C ALA A 46 3.06 -7.22 -1.83
N HIS A 47 3.55 -6.64 -0.75
CA HIS A 47 4.16 -5.31 -0.68
C HIS A 47 3.19 -4.13 -0.74
N ALA A 48 2.05 -4.29 -0.07
CA ALA A 48 1.14 -3.18 0.18
C ALA A 48 1.85 -2.00 0.86
N LYS A 49 1.51 -0.79 0.45
CA LYS A 49 1.94 0.45 1.10
C LYS A 49 0.73 1.26 1.53
N GLY A 50 0.68 1.58 2.82
CA GLY A 50 -0.43 2.33 3.42
C GLY A 50 0.00 3.71 3.91
N VAL A 51 -0.90 4.68 3.84
CA VAL A 51 -0.79 6.01 4.44
C VAL A 51 -2.15 6.48 4.95
N TYR A 52 -2.15 7.42 5.89
CA TYR A 52 -3.36 8.13 6.29
C TYR A 52 -3.51 9.41 5.44
N CYS A 53 -4.67 9.58 4.82
CA CYS A 53 -5.00 10.79 4.04
C CYS A 53 -5.85 11.73 4.89
N LYS A 54 -5.24 12.82 5.37
CA LYS A 54 -5.92 13.83 6.20
C LYS A 54 -7.12 14.48 5.49
N ALA A 55 -7.01 14.73 4.20
CA ALA A 55 -8.06 15.38 3.43
C ALA A 55 -9.33 14.52 3.28
N LEU A 56 -9.20 13.21 3.30
CA LEU A 56 -10.31 12.26 3.22
C LEU A 56 -10.75 11.72 4.58
N ASP A 57 -9.92 11.90 5.62
CA ASP A 57 -10.07 11.19 6.90
C ASP A 57 -10.14 9.67 6.69
N MET A 58 -9.22 9.13 5.85
CA MET A 58 -9.21 7.73 5.45
C MET A 58 -7.78 7.19 5.35
N TYR A 59 -7.65 5.90 5.53
CA TYR A 59 -6.42 5.17 5.19
C TYR A 59 -6.45 4.79 3.72
N LEU A 60 -5.34 5.03 3.04
CA LEU A 60 -5.12 4.62 1.66
C LEU A 60 -4.11 3.49 1.62
N LEU A 61 -4.34 2.51 0.76
CA LEU A 61 -3.46 1.36 0.59
C LEU A 61 -3.24 1.10 -0.89
N THR A 62 -1.99 1.01 -1.33
CA THR A 62 -1.69 0.59 -2.71
C THR A 62 -1.25 -0.87 -2.75
N MET A 63 -1.72 -1.56 -3.79
CA MET A 63 -1.25 -2.89 -4.15
C MET A 63 -1.13 -3.01 -5.67
N GLN A 64 -0.32 -3.94 -6.11
CA GLN A 64 -0.13 -4.26 -7.52
C GLN A 64 -0.66 -5.66 -7.85
N THR A 65 -0.96 -5.87 -9.11
CA THR A 65 -1.17 -7.20 -9.69
C THR A 65 -0.08 -7.46 -10.72
N ASN A 66 0.58 -8.61 -10.66
CA ASN A 66 1.61 -8.94 -11.65
C ASN A 66 0.99 -9.36 -12.98
N ALA A 67 -0.01 -10.24 -12.94
CA ALA A 67 -0.59 -10.82 -14.14
C ALA A 67 -1.27 -9.77 -15.04
N GLU A 68 -2.01 -8.84 -14.43
CA GLU A 68 -2.72 -7.77 -15.14
C GLU A 68 -1.95 -6.45 -15.15
N ALA A 69 -0.76 -6.43 -14.53
CA ALA A 69 0.13 -5.26 -14.45
C ALA A 69 -0.59 -3.97 -14.02
N ARG A 70 -1.41 -4.05 -12.96
CA ARG A 70 -2.22 -2.93 -12.44
C ARG A 70 -1.71 -2.41 -11.12
N LEU A 71 -1.81 -1.12 -10.93
CA LEU A 71 -1.66 -0.44 -9.65
C LEU A 71 -3.04 -0.05 -9.14
N ILE A 72 -3.39 -0.56 -7.96
CA ILE A 72 -4.71 -0.35 -7.35
C ILE A 72 -4.54 0.44 -6.07
N LEU A 73 -5.39 1.44 -5.88
CA LEU A 73 -5.52 2.21 -4.65
C LEU A 73 -6.82 1.83 -3.97
N PHE A 74 -6.71 1.38 -2.75
CA PHE A 74 -7.82 1.08 -1.84
C PHE A 74 -7.97 2.19 -0.81
N ALA A 75 -9.18 2.36 -0.27
CA ALA A 75 -9.47 3.29 0.79
C ALA A 75 -10.30 2.65 1.89
N SER A 76 -10.02 3.02 3.15
CA SER A 76 -10.72 2.53 4.34
C SER A 76 -10.79 3.61 5.42
N LYS A 77 -11.84 3.60 6.24
CA LYS A 77 -11.96 4.46 7.43
C LYS A 77 -11.38 3.84 8.69
N ASP A 78 -11.22 2.53 8.73
CA ASP A 78 -10.89 1.78 9.95
C ASP A 78 -9.65 0.89 9.84
N CYS A 79 -8.98 0.85 8.70
CA CYS A 79 -7.89 -0.08 8.36
C CYS A 79 -8.26 -1.57 8.35
N GLU A 80 -9.53 -1.89 8.51
CA GLU A 80 -10.02 -3.27 8.54
C GLU A 80 -10.88 -3.62 7.33
N HIS A 81 -11.54 -2.60 6.74
CA HIS A 81 -12.44 -2.77 5.61
C HIS A 81 -12.06 -1.79 4.49
N PHE A 82 -11.35 -2.28 3.49
CA PHE A 82 -10.94 -1.52 2.31
C PHE A 82 -11.91 -1.75 1.15
N ASP A 83 -13.17 -1.39 1.34
CA ASP A 83 -14.27 -1.70 0.41
C ASP A 83 -14.28 -0.83 -0.86
N GLN A 84 -13.56 0.27 -0.84
CA GLN A 84 -13.46 1.18 -1.99
C GLN A 84 -12.11 1.02 -2.67
N TYR A 85 -12.11 0.92 -4.00
CA TYR A 85 -10.86 0.90 -4.75
C TYR A 85 -11.00 1.52 -6.13
N ILE A 86 -9.86 1.98 -6.66
CA ILE A 86 -9.73 2.43 -8.04
C ILE A 86 -8.44 1.86 -8.66
N ILE A 87 -8.46 1.61 -9.95
CA ILE A 87 -7.27 1.28 -10.72
C ILE A 87 -6.60 2.61 -11.10
N LEU A 88 -5.44 2.88 -10.53
CA LEU A 88 -4.70 4.11 -10.79
C LEU A 88 -3.88 4.05 -12.07
N ASP A 89 -3.34 2.89 -12.38
CA ASP A 89 -2.49 2.69 -13.53
C ASP A 89 -2.52 1.24 -14.02
N THR A 90 -2.18 1.06 -15.30
CA THR A 90 -2.00 -0.25 -15.91
C THR A 90 -0.76 -0.14 -16.80
N ALA A 91 0.22 -1.02 -16.59
CA ALA A 91 1.40 -1.05 -17.43
C ALA A 91 1.05 -1.45 -18.86
N GLU A 92 1.87 -1.02 -19.82
CA GLU A 92 1.75 -1.38 -21.22
C GLU A 92 1.89 -2.90 -21.39
N GLU A 93 1.35 -3.41 -22.50
CA GLU A 93 1.43 -4.83 -22.84
C GLU A 93 2.89 -5.33 -22.84
N GLY A 94 3.12 -6.45 -22.17
CA GLY A 94 4.45 -7.04 -22.00
C GLY A 94 5.33 -6.39 -20.92
N LYS A 95 4.79 -5.41 -20.18
CA LYS A 95 5.44 -4.82 -19.00
C LYS A 95 4.80 -5.34 -17.73
N GLU A 96 5.57 -5.30 -16.64
CA GLU A 96 5.10 -5.70 -15.32
C GLU A 96 5.03 -4.49 -14.39
N MET A 97 4.05 -4.47 -13.50
CA MET A 97 4.00 -3.52 -12.39
C MET A 97 4.88 -4.04 -11.26
N GLN A 98 5.81 -3.23 -10.76
CA GLN A 98 6.66 -3.62 -9.62
C GLN A 98 6.01 -3.27 -8.28
N PRO A 99 6.27 -4.07 -7.23
CA PRO A 99 5.66 -3.90 -5.91
C PRO A 99 6.40 -2.89 -5.09
N TYR A 100 6.74 -1.77 -5.33
CA TYR A 100 7.47 -0.82 -4.47
C TYR A 100 6.94 0.60 -4.62
N SER A 101 5.61 0.73 -4.53
CA SER A 101 5.00 2.06 -4.50
C SER A 101 5.22 2.76 -3.16
N PHE A 102 5.24 4.09 -3.18
CA PHE A 102 5.29 4.91 -1.97
C PHE A 102 4.64 6.28 -2.21
N PHE A 103 4.13 6.86 -1.12
CA PHE A 103 3.48 8.16 -1.14
C PHE A 103 4.43 9.24 -0.66
N ILE A 104 4.34 10.42 -1.27
CA ILE A 104 5.03 11.64 -0.79
C ILE A 104 4.02 12.78 -0.79
N SER A 105 3.75 13.33 0.39
CA SER A 105 2.93 14.53 0.52
C SER A 105 3.63 15.74 -0.11
N THR A 106 2.83 16.62 -0.70
CA THR A 106 3.29 17.95 -1.15
C THR A 106 2.73 19.06 -0.28
N ASP A 107 1.86 18.73 0.68
CA ASP A 107 1.29 19.66 1.63
C ASP A 107 2.24 19.89 2.80
N GLY A 108 2.56 21.16 3.09
CA GLY A 108 3.43 21.51 4.21
C GLY A 108 2.91 21.14 5.59
N ASP A 109 1.63 20.74 5.69
CA ASP A 109 0.98 20.31 6.93
C ASP A 109 1.24 18.84 7.28
N CYS A 110 1.85 18.07 6.37
CA CYS A 110 2.22 16.69 6.61
C CYS A 110 3.65 16.61 7.10
N THR A 111 3.82 16.38 8.38
CA THR A 111 5.14 16.38 9.04
C THR A 111 5.83 15.03 9.05
N ASP A 112 5.14 13.97 8.64
CA ASP A 112 5.68 12.61 8.62
C ASP A 112 5.55 12.03 7.21
N ASP A 113 6.61 12.20 6.44
CA ASP A 113 6.74 11.64 5.11
C ASP A 113 6.48 10.13 5.13
N MET A 114 5.65 9.65 4.21
CA MET A 114 5.28 8.25 4.03
C MET A 114 4.26 7.68 5.03
N ARG A 115 3.81 8.43 6.04
CA ARG A 115 2.74 8.01 6.96
C ARG A 115 1.45 8.78 6.78
N GLU A 116 1.58 10.04 6.37
CA GLU A 116 0.45 10.94 6.17
C GLU A 116 0.54 11.65 4.83
N VAL A 117 -0.60 11.85 4.20
CA VAL A 117 -0.74 12.71 3.02
C VAL A 117 -1.92 13.67 3.21
N GLY A 118 -1.82 14.84 2.61
CA GLY A 118 -2.87 15.86 2.67
C GLY A 118 -3.76 15.85 1.44
N LYS A 119 -4.10 17.05 0.96
CA LYS A 119 -4.94 17.23 -0.22
C LYS A 119 -4.22 16.95 -1.53
N GLU A 120 -2.92 17.20 -1.58
CA GLU A 120 -2.08 16.96 -2.76
C GLU A 120 -0.89 16.09 -2.39
N PHE A 121 -0.64 15.05 -3.17
CA PHE A 121 0.48 14.16 -2.98
C PHE A 121 0.89 13.47 -4.28
N TYR A 122 2.09 12.90 -4.28
CA TYR A 122 2.55 12.02 -5.34
C TYR A 122 2.53 10.57 -4.86
N LEU A 123 2.10 9.69 -5.75
CA LEU A 123 2.34 8.26 -5.67
C LEU A 123 3.43 7.91 -6.67
N TYR A 124 4.53 7.34 -6.17
CA TYR A 124 5.63 6.82 -6.96
C TYR A 124 5.51 5.30 -7.09
N PHE A 125 5.78 4.79 -8.27
CA PHE A 125 5.73 3.35 -8.54
C PHE A 125 6.62 3.00 -9.74
N PRO A 126 7.27 1.83 -9.74
CA PRO A 126 8.08 1.39 -10.86
C PRO A 126 7.30 0.49 -11.84
N HIS A 127 7.65 0.60 -13.12
CA HIS A 127 7.34 -0.41 -14.13
C HIS A 127 8.60 -1.21 -14.43
N LYS A 128 8.50 -2.53 -14.43
CA LYS A 128 9.61 -3.43 -14.66
C LYS A 128 9.89 -3.60 -16.17
N GLY A 129 11.17 -3.59 -16.50
CA GLY A 129 11.63 -3.85 -17.86
C GLY A 129 11.22 -2.80 -18.87
N CYS A 130 10.90 -1.58 -18.42
CA CYS A 130 10.50 -0.48 -19.31
C CYS A 130 11.68 0.19 -19.99
N GLY A 131 12.86 0.17 -19.36
CA GLY A 131 14.07 0.77 -19.89
C GLY A 131 15.13 -0.26 -20.28
N ILE A 132 16.09 0.15 -21.11
CA ILE A 132 17.27 -0.65 -21.47
C ILE A 132 18.50 0.23 -21.23
N ASP A 133 19.45 -0.25 -20.44
CA ASP A 133 20.70 0.46 -20.21
C ASP A 133 21.62 0.46 -21.45
N GLY A 134 22.66 1.28 -21.43
CA GLY A 134 23.61 1.36 -22.54
C GLY A 134 24.39 0.05 -22.83
N LYS A 135 24.21 -0.98 -22.03
CA LYS A 135 24.77 -2.33 -22.19
C LYS A 135 23.74 -3.35 -22.69
N GLY A 136 22.49 -2.94 -22.87
CA GLY A 136 21.39 -3.80 -23.34
C GLY A 136 20.68 -4.58 -22.25
N TYR A 137 20.89 -4.27 -20.96
CA TYR A 137 20.17 -4.89 -19.87
C TYR A 137 18.87 -4.13 -19.56
N PRO A 138 17.76 -4.84 -19.35
CA PRO A 138 16.51 -4.20 -18.93
C PRO A 138 16.65 -3.65 -17.51
N TYR A 139 16.06 -2.49 -17.28
CA TYR A 139 15.94 -1.90 -15.95
C TYR A 139 14.53 -1.36 -15.72
N ASP A 140 14.20 -1.10 -14.46
CA ASP A 140 12.91 -0.56 -14.06
C ASP A 140 12.91 0.96 -14.19
N GLU A 141 11.81 1.51 -14.65
CA GLU A 141 11.59 2.95 -14.70
C GLU A 141 10.67 3.39 -13.58
N GLN A 142 11.03 4.50 -12.92
CA GLN A 142 10.21 5.12 -11.90
C GLN A 142 9.20 6.07 -12.53
N TYR A 143 7.95 5.86 -12.19
CA TYR A 143 6.83 6.72 -12.55
C TYR A 143 6.29 7.43 -11.32
N ARG A 144 5.62 8.53 -11.53
CA ARG A 144 4.85 9.20 -10.48
C ARG A 144 3.53 9.69 -11.02
N ARG A 145 2.53 9.66 -10.17
CA ARG A 145 1.21 10.24 -10.45
C ARG A 145 0.89 11.26 -9.36
N LYS A 146 0.54 12.49 -9.76
CA LYS A 146 0.00 13.48 -8.84
C LYS A 146 -1.46 13.13 -8.55
N ILE A 147 -1.82 13.11 -7.29
CA ILE A 147 -3.18 12.90 -6.80
C ILE A 147 -3.61 14.17 -6.09
N THR A 148 -4.80 14.66 -6.44
CA THR A 148 -5.45 15.80 -5.80
C THR A 148 -6.83 15.37 -5.33
N ILE A 149 -7.11 15.56 -4.05
CA ILE A 149 -8.42 15.31 -3.44
C ILE A 149 -9.28 16.55 -3.67
N VAL A 150 -10.44 16.36 -4.28
CA VAL A 150 -11.40 17.41 -4.65
C VAL A 150 -12.64 17.36 -3.78
#